data_7bedde2dc05899086d5258c96656cd8d
#
_entry.id   7bedde2dc05899086d5258c96656cd8d
#
_cell.length_a   1.000
_cell.length_b   1.000
_cell.length_c   1.000
_cell.angle_alpha   90.00
_cell.angle_beta   90.00
_cell.angle_gamma   90.00
#
_symmetry.space_group_name_H-M   'P 1'
#
loop_
_entity.id
_entity.type
_entity.pdbx_description
1 polymer ?
#
loop_
_entity_poly.entity_id
_entity_poly.type
_entity_poly.pdbx_seq_one_letter_code
_entity_poly.pdbx_strand_id
1 'polypeptide(L)'
;MAVESCTGSGVIIETPDKKLRILTAAHVVCDSTFLQCQRVGVENPDKCPARVYAVCHDCDLALLEVDDDEFWSDVDPAPLVGIPALRSMVLIAGFPVGGDELSVTSGIVSRIEGQPYSQSRRTLLAVTVDAAINAGNSGGPAFSDRGGLVGIAFQSMTNAENTGHVVPPPVIEHFLRGVAASGPGGYGGFPDDGFRAQELSNPHLRRHYGLDDSVRGVLITDVLYGNTCHGVLEKNDILTHIAGRQVANNGTLAYGTFGTRLDHGIAFTLLQCGESIELDVVRAGTKQKLTATAKPFVRLVPLPEYDKKPRYFIYCGLVFQPLSHNYADTFDCFPRQLTAMYDRQSADKLECVVLTSTLSDRVNVGYETITQAPIDSVDGTKVRDLRHLVELIEAATEPLLRITTKGEQHVIILPSKKDPKTVLANERILSRYKIARDRWLD
;
A
#
# COMPACT_ATOMS: atom_id res chain seq x y z
N MET A 1 15.58 -20.92 13.93
CA MET A 1 14.77 -19.71 13.91
C MET A 1 13.74 -19.87 15.00
N ALA A 2 13.60 -18.92 15.90
CA ALA A 2 12.47 -18.89 16.82
C ALA A 2 11.21 -18.61 15.94
N VAL A 3 10.14 -19.37 16.17
CA VAL A 3 8.83 -19.07 15.59
C VAL A 3 8.26 -17.92 16.42
N GLU A 4 8.16 -16.74 15.84
CA GLU A 4 7.44 -15.64 16.47
C GLU A 4 5.95 -15.90 16.34
N SER A 5 5.22 -15.85 17.44
CA SER A 5 3.76 -15.93 17.47
C SER A 5 3.19 -14.52 17.68
N CYS A 6 2.25 -14.12 16.86
CA CYS A 6 1.48 -12.90 17.01
C CYS A 6 0.04 -13.26 17.34
N THR A 7 -0.62 -12.46 18.17
CA THR A 7 -2.04 -12.57 18.49
C THR A 7 -2.75 -11.29 18.10
N GLY A 8 -4.01 -11.41 17.71
CA GLY A 8 -4.86 -10.28 17.37
C GLY A 8 -6.33 -10.64 17.58
N SER A 9 -7.19 -9.71 17.24
CA SER A 9 -8.63 -9.82 17.39
C SER A 9 -9.34 -9.80 16.03
N GLY A 10 -10.59 -10.22 16.00
CA GLY A 10 -11.43 -10.17 14.81
C GLY A 10 -12.91 -10.16 15.17
N VAL A 11 -13.75 -9.96 14.18
CA VAL A 11 -15.20 -9.98 14.31
C VAL A 11 -15.84 -10.76 13.18
N ILE A 12 -16.88 -11.55 13.50
CA ILE A 12 -17.63 -12.28 12.50
C ILE A 12 -18.65 -11.33 11.86
N ILE A 13 -18.62 -11.24 10.53
CA ILE A 13 -19.53 -10.45 9.71
C ILE A 13 -20.19 -11.31 8.63
N GLU A 14 -21.32 -10.88 8.10
CA GLU A 14 -21.87 -11.40 6.85
C GLU A 14 -21.28 -10.60 5.68
N THR A 15 -20.61 -11.27 4.75
CA THR A 15 -20.06 -10.66 3.54
C THR A 15 -21.10 -10.56 2.42
N PRO A 16 -20.88 -9.75 1.34
CA PRO A 16 -21.86 -9.53 0.28
C PRO A 16 -22.37 -10.82 -0.41
N ASP A 17 -21.59 -11.88 -0.42
CA ASP A 17 -21.95 -13.21 -0.94
C ASP A 17 -22.77 -14.06 0.06
N LYS A 18 -23.24 -13.44 1.16
CA LYS A 18 -24.07 -14.07 2.21
C LYS A 18 -23.37 -15.20 2.98
N LYS A 19 -22.04 -15.12 3.08
CA LYS A 19 -21.25 -16.04 3.91
C LYS A 19 -20.74 -15.34 5.16
N LEU A 20 -20.62 -16.10 6.23
CA LEU A 20 -19.92 -15.66 7.43
C LEU A 20 -18.43 -15.71 7.22
N ARG A 21 -17.72 -14.65 7.61
CA ARG A 21 -16.26 -14.57 7.63
C ARG A 21 -15.79 -13.77 8.82
N ILE A 22 -14.55 -13.99 9.21
CA ILE A 22 -13.90 -13.17 10.23
C ILE A 22 -13.23 -11.99 9.54
N LEU A 23 -13.61 -10.77 9.92
CA LEU A 23 -12.93 -9.54 9.53
C LEU A 23 -11.91 -9.18 10.61
N THR A 24 -10.66 -8.95 10.21
CA THR A 24 -9.54 -8.58 11.09
C THR A 24 -8.61 -7.60 10.39
N ALA A 25 -7.53 -7.16 11.06
CA ALA A 25 -6.51 -6.34 10.44
C ALA A 25 -5.51 -7.18 9.63
N ALA A 26 -5.03 -6.65 8.50
CA ALA A 26 -4.09 -7.35 7.62
C ALA A 26 -2.73 -7.58 8.31
N HIS A 27 -2.25 -6.61 9.12
CA HIS A 27 -0.97 -6.76 9.84
C HIS A 27 -0.98 -7.88 10.89
N VAL A 28 -2.15 -8.35 11.33
CA VAL A 28 -2.29 -9.49 12.26
C VAL A 28 -2.00 -10.81 11.55
N VAL A 29 -2.25 -10.89 10.24
CA VAL A 29 -2.19 -12.14 9.47
C VAL A 29 -1.11 -12.13 8.38
N CYS A 30 -0.46 -10.99 8.12
CA CYS A 30 0.56 -10.89 7.08
C CYS A 30 1.77 -11.79 7.37
N ASP A 31 2.36 -12.32 6.30
CA ASP A 31 3.55 -13.20 6.33
C ASP A 31 3.40 -14.41 7.28
N SER A 32 2.16 -14.78 7.65
CA SER A 32 1.90 -15.92 8.52
C SER A 32 2.08 -17.23 7.77
N THR A 33 2.66 -18.22 8.45
CA THR A 33 2.78 -19.59 7.94
C THR A 33 1.65 -20.51 8.41
N PHE A 34 0.99 -20.13 9.50
CA PHE A 34 -0.11 -20.87 10.11
C PHE A 34 -1.01 -19.91 10.91
N LEU A 35 -2.32 -20.05 10.74
CA LEU A 35 -3.34 -19.25 11.42
C LEU A 35 -4.32 -20.16 12.16
N GLN A 36 -4.71 -19.72 13.35
CA GLN A 36 -5.79 -20.32 14.13
C GLN A 36 -6.71 -19.22 14.65
N CYS A 37 -8.00 -19.52 14.69
CA CYS A 37 -9.03 -18.67 15.30
C CYS A 37 -9.70 -19.41 16.45
N GLN A 38 -10.13 -18.65 17.45
CA GLN A 38 -10.86 -19.15 18.62
C GLN A 38 -12.05 -18.21 18.86
N ARG A 39 -13.22 -18.78 19.11
CA ARG A 39 -14.42 -18.01 19.47
C ARG A 39 -14.46 -17.71 20.95
N VAL A 40 -15.06 -16.59 21.30
CA VAL A 40 -15.38 -16.20 22.68
C VAL A 40 -16.83 -16.53 23.00
N GLY A 41 -17.12 -16.79 24.25
CA GLY A 41 -18.50 -17.01 24.71
C GLY A 41 -19.05 -18.41 24.47
N VAL A 42 -18.21 -19.36 24.08
CA VAL A 42 -18.55 -20.82 24.00
C VAL A 42 -17.92 -21.57 25.18
N GLU A 43 -18.60 -22.63 25.64
CA GLU A 43 -18.19 -23.40 26.84
C GLU A 43 -16.80 -24.04 26.71
N ASN A 44 -16.43 -24.51 25.50
CA ASN A 44 -15.13 -25.11 25.18
C ASN A 44 -14.62 -24.53 23.87
N PRO A 45 -13.94 -23.38 23.89
CA PRO A 45 -13.47 -22.75 22.69
C PRO A 45 -12.24 -23.45 22.12
N ASP A 46 -12.43 -24.28 21.10
CA ASP A 46 -11.32 -24.88 20.37
C ASP A 46 -10.63 -23.88 19.44
N LYS A 47 -9.32 -24.06 19.27
CA LYS A 47 -8.54 -23.32 18.28
C LYS A 47 -8.68 -24.00 16.92
N CYS A 48 -9.46 -23.42 16.02
CA CYS A 48 -9.69 -23.93 14.69
C CYS A 48 -8.66 -23.36 13.70
N PRO A 49 -8.06 -24.18 12.83
CA PRO A 49 -7.24 -23.70 11.73
C PRO A 49 -8.04 -22.73 10.84
N ALA A 50 -7.40 -21.64 10.45
CA ALA A 50 -7.99 -20.64 9.60
C ALA A 50 -7.11 -20.35 8.39
N ARG A 51 -7.72 -19.82 7.33
CA ARG A 51 -7.00 -19.38 6.14
C ARG A 51 -7.42 -17.96 5.73
N VAL A 52 -6.50 -17.23 5.12
CA VAL A 52 -6.82 -15.93 4.54
C VAL A 52 -7.66 -16.14 3.29
N TYR A 53 -8.89 -15.62 3.30
CA TYR A 53 -9.77 -15.58 2.13
C TYR A 53 -9.43 -14.42 1.20
N ALA A 54 -9.21 -13.24 1.76
CA ALA A 54 -8.77 -12.05 1.05
C ALA A 54 -8.02 -11.11 2.01
N VAL A 55 -7.04 -10.38 1.49
CA VAL A 55 -6.25 -9.41 2.25
C VAL A 55 -6.07 -8.14 1.44
N CYS A 56 -6.14 -7.00 2.12
CA CYS A 56 -5.83 -5.68 1.59
C CYS A 56 -4.87 -4.96 2.52
N HIS A 57 -3.60 -4.95 2.17
CA HIS A 57 -2.59 -4.21 2.95
C HIS A 57 -2.78 -2.70 2.86
N ASP A 58 -3.36 -2.17 1.78
CA ASP A 58 -3.62 -0.73 1.63
C ASP A 58 -4.48 -0.18 2.77
N CYS A 59 -5.56 -0.89 3.12
CA CYS A 59 -6.49 -0.48 4.18
C CYS A 59 -6.35 -1.28 5.48
N ASP A 60 -5.32 -2.11 5.56
CA ASP A 60 -5.04 -2.95 6.73
C ASP A 60 -6.20 -3.85 7.15
N LEU A 61 -6.88 -4.50 6.20
CA LEU A 61 -7.99 -5.42 6.44
C LEU A 61 -7.74 -6.79 5.83
N ALA A 62 -8.24 -7.83 6.51
CA ALA A 62 -8.25 -9.20 6.01
C ALA A 62 -9.56 -9.90 6.34
N LEU A 63 -9.98 -10.81 5.46
CA LEU A 63 -11.07 -11.76 5.68
C LEU A 63 -10.48 -13.16 5.86
N LEU A 64 -10.93 -13.85 6.92
CA LEU A 64 -10.54 -15.22 7.20
C LEU A 64 -11.72 -16.17 7.06
N GLU A 65 -11.43 -17.39 6.68
CA GLU A 65 -12.34 -18.53 6.68
C GLU A 65 -11.80 -19.63 7.59
N VAL A 66 -12.72 -20.34 8.21
CA VAL A 66 -12.48 -21.53 9.04
C VAL A 66 -13.26 -22.67 8.42
N ASP A 67 -12.60 -23.80 8.11
CA ASP A 67 -13.22 -24.96 7.49
C ASP A 67 -13.82 -25.90 8.57
N ASP A 68 -14.67 -25.35 9.44
CA ASP A 68 -15.34 -26.07 10.53
C ASP A 68 -16.75 -25.50 10.70
N ASP A 69 -17.77 -26.29 10.40
CA ASP A 69 -19.17 -25.89 10.46
C ASP A 69 -19.62 -25.56 11.89
N GLU A 70 -19.05 -26.22 12.91
CA GLU A 70 -19.34 -25.96 14.31
C GLU A 70 -18.84 -24.59 14.74
N PHE A 71 -17.73 -24.14 14.18
CA PHE A 71 -17.23 -22.78 14.40
C PHE A 71 -18.25 -21.71 14.03
N TRP A 72 -19.10 -21.93 13.05
CA TRP A 72 -20.10 -20.98 12.56
C TRP A 72 -21.49 -21.19 13.15
N SER A 73 -21.69 -22.23 13.97
CA SER A 73 -23.00 -22.49 14.58
C SER A 73 -23.38 -21.40 15.58
N ASP A 74 -24.65 -21.06 15.64
CA ASP A 74 -25.24 -20.09 16.62
C ASP A 74 -24.52 -18.73 16.65
N VAL A 75 -24.10 -18.22 15.46
CA VAL A 75 -23.44 -16.93 15.30
C VAL A 75 -24.40 -15.91 14.71
N ASP A 76 -24.58 -14.81 15.44
CA ASP A 76 -25.17 -13.58 14.89
C ASP A 76 -24.04 -12.67 14.37
N PRO A 77 -23.91 -12.45 13.04
CA PRO A 77 -22.88 -11.60 12.50
C PRO A 77 -23.07 -10.14 12.91
N ALA A 78 -21.97 -9.45 13.23
CA ALA A 78 -22.02 -8.04 13.56
C ALA A 78 -22.49 -7.19 12.36
N PRO A 79 -23.60 -6.44 12.48
CA PRO A 79 -24.10 -5.61 11.39
C PRO A 79 -23.19 -4.39 11.17
N LEU A 80 -22.64 -4.24 9.98
CA LEU A 80 -21.91 -3.02 9.60
C LEU A 80 -22.91 -1.86 9.48
N VAL A 81 -22.64 -0.77 10.22
CA VAL A 81 -23.48 0.43 10.20
C VAL A 81 -22.69 1.61 9.62
N GLY A 82 -23.34 2.77 9.42
CA GLY A 82 -22.69 3.96 8.87
C GLY A 82 -21.59 4.52 9.76
N ILE A 83 -20.82 5.47 9.19
CA ILE A 83 -19.76 6.17 9.93
C ILE A 83 -20.33 6.88 11.17
N PRO A 84 -19.72 6.71 12.36
CA PRO A 84 -20.24 7.29 13.59
C PRO A 84 -20.09 8.82 13.57
N ALA A 85 -21.03 9.51 14.24
CA ALA A 85 -20.94 10.96 14.40
C ALA A 85 -19.82 11.34 15.38
N LEU A 86 -19.29 12.56 15.25
CA LEU A 86 -18.39 13.12 16.26
C LEU A 86 -19.06 13.08 17.64
N ARG A 87 -18.28 12.75 18.69
CA ARG A 87 -18.70 12.62 20.09
C ARG A 87 -19.61 11.40 20.38
N SER A 88 -19.90 10.54 19.40
CA SER A 88 -20.57 9.26 19.65
C SER A 88 -19.69 8.35 20.49
N MET A 89 -20.31 7.61 21.40
CA MET A 89 -19.64 6.56 22.15
C MET A 89 -19.26 5.38 21.23
N VAL A 90 -18.07 4.85 21.45
CA VAL A 90 -17.55 3.66 20.76
C VAL A 90 -16.97 2.70 21.80
N LEU A 91 -17.29 1.42 21.64
CA LEU A 91 -16.76 0.31 22.42
C LEU A 91 -15.79 -0.51 21.55
N ILE A 92 -14.55 -0.66 21.98
CA ILE A 92 -13.55 -1.47 21.29
C ILE A 92 -13.38 -2.76 22.07
N ALA A 93 -13.64 -3.89 21.41
CA ALA A 93 -13.50 -5.22 21.98
C ALA A 93 -12.30 -5.95 21.37
N GLY A 94 -11.55 -6.68 22.18
CA GLY A 94 -10.39 -7.43 21.70
C GLY A 94 -9.68 -8.19 22.80
N PHE A 95 -8.55 -8.82 22.44
CA PHE A 95 -7.73 -9.68 23.31
C PHE A 95 -6.33 -9.08 23.43
N PRO A 96 -6.10 -8.15 24.38
CA PRO A 96 -4.81 -7.50 24.54
C PRO A 96 -3.74 -8.53 24.92
N VAL A 97 -2.50 -8.28 24.50
CA VAL A 97 -1.35 -9.14 24.84
C VAL A 97 -1.21 -9.28 26.35
N GLY A 98 -1.14 -10.53 26.81
CA GLY A 98 -1.00 -10.90 28.22
C GLY A 98 -2.28 -11.39 28.89
N GLY A 99 -3.40 -11.54 28.15
CA GLY A 99 -4.64 -12.14 28.63
C GLY A 99 -5.40 -12.87 27.53
N ASP A 100 -6.02 -14.01 27.92
CA ASP A 100 -6.93 -14.78 27.05
C ASP A 100 -8.38 -14.31 27.21
N GLU A 101 -8.61 -13.32 28.08
CA GLU A 101 -9.94 -12.77 28.38
C GLU A 101 -10.29 -11.59 27.45
N LEU A 102 -11.56 -11.53 27.08
CA LEU A 102 -12.09 -10.42 26.31
C LEU A 102 -11.98 -9.10 27.09
N SER A 103 -11.30 -8.14 26.53
CA SER A 103 -11.21 -6.77 27.03
C SER A 103 -12.12 -5.85 26.22
N VAL A 104 -12.86 -5.00 26.92
CA VAL A 104 -13.68 -3.96 26.27
C VAL A 104 -13.26 -2.61 26.82
N THR A 105 -12.81 -1.74 25.92
CA THR A 105 -12.50 -0.34 26.24
C THR A 105 -13.55 0.57 25.62
N SER A 106 -13.80 1.72 26.23
CA SER A 106 -14.77 2.69 25.74
C SER A 106 -14.12 4.05 25.51
N GLY A 107 -14.61 4.78 24.53
CA GLY A 107 -14.21 6.14 24.23
C GLY A 107 -15.23 6.83 23.35
N ILE A 108 -14.91 8.00 22.83
CA ILE A 108 -15.75 8.76 21.90
C ILE A 108 -15.03 9.03 20.59
N VAL A 109 -15.78 9.25 19.53
CA VAL A 109 -15.27 9.69 18.24
C VAL A 109 -14.77 11.12 18.37
N SER A 110 -13.46 11.31 18.27
CA SER A 110 -12.79 12.61 18.38
C SER A 110 -12.66 13.31 17.04
N ARG A 111 -12.32 12.55 15.96
CA ARG A 111 -12.12 13.08 14.61
C ARG A 111 -12.51 12.07 13.54
N ILE A 112 -12.84 12.60 12.37
CA ILE A 112 -12.98 11.84 11.11
C ILE A 112 -12.05 12.53 10.11
N GLU A 113 -11.01 11.86 9.67
CA GLU A 113 -9.92 12.49 8.93
C GLU A 113 -9.19 11.50 8.02
N GLY A 114 -8.38 12.02 7.08
CA GLY A 114 -7.41 11.20 6.37
C GLY A 114 -6.21 10.94 7.27
N GLN A 115 -5.87 9.67 7.49
CA GLN A 115 -4.71 9.26 8.30
C GLN A 115 -3.77 8.36 7.51
N PRO A 116 -2.43 8.49 7.71
CA PRO A 116 -1.50 7.49 7.20
C PRO A 116 -1.73 6.15 7.94
N TYR A 117 -2.03 5.12 7.20
CA TYR A 117 -2.12 3.75 7.72
C TYR A 117 -0.71 3.18 7.89
N SER A 118 -0.37 2.70 9.09
CA SER A 118 0.99 2.22 9.40
C SER A 118 1.43 1.07 8.50
N GLN A 119 0.51 0.15 8.17
CA GLN A 119 0.79 -1.01 7.31
C GLN A 119 1.20 -0.59 5.89
N SER A 120 0.46 0.29 5.26
CA SER A 120 0.65 0.65 3.85
C SER A 120 1.38 1.97 3.62
N ARG A 121 1.47 2.82 4.63
CA ARG A 121 1.89 4.23 4.51
C ARG A 121 1.01 5.06 3.56
N ARG A 122 -0.20 4.57 3.24
CA ARG A 122 -1.19 5.30 2.45
C ARG A 122 -2.10 6.12 3.34
N THR A 123 -2.49 7.30 2.89
CA THR A 123 -3.48 8.12 3.58
C THR A 123 -4.88 7.70 3.15
N LEU A 124 -5.64 7.11 4.06
CA LEU A 124 -7.03 6.72 3.86
C LEU A 124 -7.91 7.32 4.95
N LEU A 125 -9.23 7.26 4.75
CA LEU A 125 -10.19 7.70 5.74
C LEU A 125 -10.04 6.88 7.03
N ALA A 126 -10.00 7.57 8.18
CA ALA A 126 -9.97 6.94 9.51
C ALA A 126 -10.88 7.68 10.48
N VAL A 127 -11.35 6.96 11.48
CA VAL A 127 -12.00 7.52 12.66
C VAL A 127 -11.01 7.48 13.83
N THR A 128 -10.75 8.64 14.41
CA THR A 128 -9.92 8.77 15.60
C THR A 128 -10.82 8.73 16.83
N VAL A 129 -10.47 7.89 17.79
CA VAL A 129 -11.19 7.70 19.07
C VAL A 129 -10.25 7.92 20.25
N ASP A 130 -10.79 8.35 21.38
CA ASP A 130 -10.05 8.51 22.64
C ASP A 130 -10.08 7.26 23.52
N ALA A 131 -10.30 6.09 22.87
CA ALA A 131 -10.22 4.79 23.51
C ALA A 131 -8.80 4.20 23.36
N ALA A 132 -8.32 3.54 24.39
CA ALA A 132 -7.04 2.85 24.34
C ALA A 132 -7.11 1.64 23.39
N ILE A 133 -6.28 1.66 22.34
CA ILE A 133 -6.01 0.52 21.47
C ILE A 133 -4.61 0.00 21.82
N ASN A 134 -4.55 -1.16 22.43
CA ASN A 134 -3.32 -1.83 22.83
C ASN A 134 -2.98 -2.99 21.87
N ALA A 135 -1.73 -3.44 21.89
CA ALA A 135 -1.33 -4.63 21.17
C ALA A 135 -2.25 -5.81 21.53
N GLY A 136 -2.77 -6.50 20.52
CA GLY A 136 -3.77 -7.58 20.65
C GLY A 136 -5.21 -7.13 20.39
N ASN A 137 -5.56 -5.85 20.59
CA ASN A 137 -6.86 -5.31 20.15
C ASN A 137 -6.91 -5.05 18.64
N SER A 138 -5.77 -5.07 17.96
CA SER A 138 -5.68 -4.93 16.49
C SER A 138 -6.56 -5.96 15.79
N GLY A 139 -7.35 -5.50 14.80
CA GLY A 139 -8.33 -6.32 14.09
C GLY A 139 -9.66 -6.49 14.85
N GLY A 140 -9.73 -6.08 16.11
CA GLY A 140 -10.95 -6.13 16.91
C GLY A 140 -12.00 -5.11 16.48
N PRO A 141 -13.30 -5.41 16.75
CA PRO A 141 -14.40 -4.54 16.40
C PRO A 141 -14.46 -3.28 17.25
N ALA A 142 -14.84 -2.19 16.61
CA ALA A 142 -15.36 -0.99 17.26
C ALA A 142 -16.87 -0.97 17.07
N PHE A 143 -17.64 -1.00 18.17
CA PHE A 143 -19.09 -0.98 18.17
C PHE A 143 -19.64 0.38 18.59
N SER A 144 -20.78 0.75 18.04
CA SER A 144 -21.59 1.84 18.59
C SER A 144 -22.25 1.41 19.91
N ASP A 145 -22.79 2.36 20.64
CA ASP A 145 -23.64 2.15 21.84
C ASP A 145 -24.88 1.27 21.58
N ARG A 146 -25.26 1.08 20.30
CA ARG A 146 -26.39 0.26 19.86
C ARG A 146 -25.95 -1.12 19.31
N GLY A 147 -24.69 -1.48 19.45
CA GLY A 147 -24.15 -2.78 19.02
C GLY A 147 -23.85 -2.90 17.52
N GLY A 148 -24.00 -1.83 16.72
CA GLY A 148 -23.60 -1.85 15.31
C GLY A 148 -22.08 -1.68 15.16
N LEU A 149 -21.47 -2.43 14.22
CA LEU A 149 -20.06 -2.34 13.89
C LEU A 149 -19.78 -1.02 13.17
N VAL A 150 -19.00 -0.14 13.79
CA VAL A 150 -18.59 1.18 13.25
C VAL A 150 -17.14 1.21 12.78
N GLY A 151 -16.44 0.09 12.86
CA GLY A 151 -15.11 -0.07 12.27
C GLY A 151 -14.25 -1.14 12.92
N ILE A 152 -12.99 -1.20 12.50
CA ILE A 152 -11.97 -2.15 12.97
C ILE A 152 -10.80 -1.38 13.57
N ALA A 153 -10.39 -1.73 14.78
CA ALA A 153 -9.22 -1.15 15.43
C ALA A 153 -7.94 -1.59 14.72
N PHE A 154 -7.06 -0.65 14.33
CA PHE A 154 -5.88 -1.02 13.57
C PHE A 154 -4.56 -0.43 14.06
N GLN A 155 -4.55 0.76 14.67
CA GLN A 155 -3.32 1.37 15.20
C GLN A 155 -3.59 2.32 16.35
N SER A 156 -2.56 2.57 17.17
CA SER A 156 -2.54 3.63 18.17
C SER A 156 -1.39 4.59 17.87
N MET A 157 -1.52 5.84 18.31
CA MET A 157 -0.41 6.80 18.23
C MET A 157 0.55 6.60 19.38
N THR A 158 1.81 6.27 19.09
CA THR A 158 2.88 6.08 20.09
C THR A 158 3.22 7.35 20.88
N ASN A 159 2.91 8.52 20.32
CA ASN A 159 3.25 9.83 20.93
C ASN A 159 2.01 10.58 21.47
N ALA A 160 0.85 9.97 21.53
CA ALA A 160 -0.37 10.55 22.08
C ALA A 160 -1.07 9.53 22.97
N GLU A 161 -1.29 9.92 24.23
CA GLU A 161 -2.03 9.07 25.18
C GLU A 161 -3.49 8.90 24.73
N ASN A 162 -3.99 7.67 24.82
CA ASN A 162 -5.39 7.30 24.54
C ASN A 162 -5.89 7.76 23.16
N THR A 163 -5.06 7.70 22.13
CA THR A 163 -5.48 8.00 20.76
C THR A 163 -5.39 6.75 19.91
N GLY A 164 -6.55 6.22 19.55
CA GLY A 164 -6.70 5.06 18.69
C GLY A 164 -7.30 5.41 17.33
N HIS A 165 -6.97 4.65 16.29
CA HIS A 165 -7.54 4.78 14.97
C HIS A 165 -8.30 3.53 14.57
N VAL A 166 -9.44 3.76 13.95
CA VAL A 166 -10.40 2.75 13.53
C VAL A 166 -10.59 2.86 12.01
N VAL A 167 -10.48 1.73 11.31
CA VAL A 167 -10.85 1.62 9.88
C VAL A 167 -12.36 1.78 9.78
N PRO A 168 -12.89 2.85 9.15
CA PRO A 168 -14.31 3.15 9.18
C PRO A 168 -15.12 2.35 8.14
N PRO A 169 -16.47 2.30 8.29
CA PRO A 169 -17.34 1.56 7.39
C PRO A 169 -17.15 1.84 5.91
N PRO A 170 -16.96 3.08 5.41
CA PRO A 170 -16.74 3.32 3.97
C PRO A 170 -15.52 2.61 3.41
N VAL A 171 -14.44 2.47 4.20
CA VAL A 171 -13.22 1.75 3.82
C VAL A 171 -13.45 0.23 3.87
N ILE A 172 -14.17 -0.26 4.89
CA ILE A 172 -14.56 -1.67 5.00
C ILE A 172 -15.46 -2.06 3.82
N GLU A 173 -16.49 -1.26 3.51
CA GLU A 173 -17.40 -1.50 2.38
C GLU A 173 -16.65 -1.48 1.04
N HIS A 174 -15.69 -0.57 0.88
CA HIS A 174 -14.83 -0.54 -0.29
C HIS A 174 -14.07 -1.87 -0.45
N PHE A 175 -13.43 -2.35 0.61
CA PHE A 175 -12.73 -3.63 0.61
C PHE A 175 -13.68 -4.80 0.28
N LEU A 176 -14.83 -4.89 0.97
CA LEU A 176 -15.80 -5.97 0.76
C LEU A 176 -16.37 -5.99 -0.66
N ARG A 177 -16.67 -4.81 -1.25
CA ARG A 177 -17.12 -4.71 -2.66
C ARG A 177 -16.03 -5.16 -3.62
N GLY A 178 -14.79 -4.74 -3.40
CA GLY A 178 -13.65 -5.16 -4.24
C GLY A 178 -13.41 -6.67 -4.21
N VAL A 179 -13.48 -7.27 -3.02
CA VAL A 179 -13.37 -8.74 -2.86
C VAL A 179 -14.53 -9.46 -3.54
N ALA A 180 -15.76 -8.97 -3.38
CA ALA A 180 -16.94 -9.58 -4.03
C ALA A 180 -16.84 -9.55 -5.57
N ALA A 181 -16.24 -8.50 -6.14
CA ALA A 181 -16.04 -8.36 -7.58
C ALA A 181 -14.89 -9.23 -8.12
N SER A 182 -13.85 -9.49 -7.34
CA SER A 182 -12.64 -10.18 -7.78
C SER A 182 -12.58 -11.67 -7.39
N GLY A 183 -13.39 -12.11 -6.43
CA GLY A 183 -13.35 -13.47 -5.86
C GLY A 183 -12.20 -13.72 -4.87
N PRO A 184 -12.01 -15.00 -4.46
CA PRO A 184 -11.01 -15.38 -3.46
C PRO A 184 -9.59 -14.93 -3.85
N GLY A 185 -8.88 -14.33 -2.90
CA GLY A 185 -7.50 -13.84 -3.10
C GLY A 185 -7.39 -12.62 -4.00
N GLY A 186 -8.48 -12.17 -4.64
CA GLY A 186 -8.49 -11.01 -5.53
C GLY A 186 -8.91 -9.73 -4.81
N TYR A 187 -8.18 -8.65 -5.07
CA TYR A 187 -8.58 -7.30 -4.70
C TYR A 187 -7.86 -6.28 -5.60
N GLY A 188 -8.63 -5.33 -6.18
CA GLY A 188 -8.10 -4.36 -7.16
C GLY A 188 -7.25 -3.24 -6.58
N GLY A 189 -7.10 -3.15 -5.25
CA GLY A 189 -6.39 -2.08 -4.56
C GLY A 189 -7.21 -0.79 -4.42
N PHE A 190 -6.69 0.14 -3.62
CA PHE A 190 -7.22 1.49 -3.49
C PHE A 190 -6.62 2.38 -4.58
N PRO A 191 -7.44 3.12 -5.33
CA PRO A 191 -6.92 4.12 -6.26
C PRO A 191 -6.33 5.32 -5.50
N ASP A 192 -5.66 6.18 -6.25
CA ASP A 192 -5.08 7.44 -5.78
C ASP A 192 -5.41 8.52 -6.80
N ASP A 193 -5.41 9.78 -6.40
CA ASP A 193 -5.64 10.91 -7.29
C ASP A 193 -4.54 11.04 -8.35
N GLY A 194 -3.31 10.72 -7.99
CA GLY A 194 -2.17 10.70 -8.90
C GLY A 194 -1.71 12.08 -9.35
N PHE A 195 -1.88 13.11 -8.53
CA PHE A 195 -1.34 14.44 -8.80
C PHE A 195 -0.78 15.11 -7.54
N ARG A 196 -0.11 16.21 -7.72
CA ARG A 196 0.30 17.10 -6.64
C ARG A 196 -0.39 18.44 -6.82
N ALA A 197 -0.92 18.95 -5.74
CA ALA A 197 -1.61 20.23 -5.71
C ALA A 197 -0.92 21.22 -4.79
N GLN A 198 -1.07 22.50 -5.10
CA GLN A 198 -0.69 23.62 -4.27
C GLN A 198 -1.92 24.41 -3.88
N GLU A 199 -2.01 24.82 -2.64
CA GLU A 199 -3.06 25.67 -2.12
C GLU A 199 -3.11 27.02 -2.83
N LEU A 200 -4.33 27.51 -3.06
CA LEU A 200 -4.60 28.82 -3.65
C LEU A 200 -5.01 29.87 -2.61
N SER A 201 -4.45 29.77 -1.41
CA SER A 201 -4.70 30.74 -0.32
C SER A 201 -3.98 32.08 -0.54
N ASN A 202 -2.87 32.08 -1.29
CA ASN A 202 -2.09 33.31 -1.52
C ASN A 202 -2.73 34.20 -2.60
N PRO A 203 -3.05 35.48 -2.31
CA PRO A 203 -3.72 36.40 -3.24
C PRO A 203 -2.85 36.75 -4.47
N HIS A 204 -1.52 36.77 -4.34
CA HIS A 204 -0.63 37.04 -5.48
C HIS A 204 -0.59 35.85 -6.44
N LEU A 205 -0.60 34.61 -5.92
CA LEU A 205 -0.69 33.40 -6.72
C LEU A 205 -2.01 33.37 -7.50
N ARG A 206 -3.14 33.67 -6.85
CA ARG A 206 -4.46 33.75 -7.48
C ARG A 206 -4.48 34.77 -8.61
N ARG A 207 -3.94 35.98 -8.36
CA ARG A 207 -3.83 37.06 -9.36
C ARG A 207 -2.97 36.63 -10.56
N HIS A 208 -1.85 35.93 -10.31
CA HIS A 208 -0.98 35.42 -11.37
C HIS A 208 -1.72 34.48 -12.34
N TYR A 209 -2.62 33.65 -11.82
CA TYR A 209 -3.47 32.74 -12.62
C TYR A 209 -4.80 33.39 -13.07
N GLY A 210 -4.99 34.68 -12.86
CA GLY A 210 -6.20 35.42 -13.29
C GLY A 210 -7.49 34.97 -12.60
N LEU A 211 -7.39 34.44 -11.37
CA LEU A 211 -8.53 33.93 -10.62
C LEU A 211 -9.21 35.05 -9.83
N ASP A 212 -10.49 35.26 -10.10
CA ASP A 212 -11.32 36.14 -9.29
C ASP A 212 -11.70 35.50 -7.93
N ASP A 213 -12.33 36.28 -7.04
CA ASP A 213 -12.67 35.82 -5.71
C ASP A 213 -13.77 34.75 -5.67
N SER A 214 -14.48 34.50 -6.76
CA SER A 214 -15.51 33.46 -6.85
C SER A 214 -14.91 32.07 -7.10
N VAL A 215 -13.75 31.98 -7.75
CA VAL A 215 -13.09 30.72 -8.06
C VAL A 215 -12.42 30.16 -6.80
N ARG A 216 -12.76 28.94 -6.42
CA ARG A 216 -12.11 28.17 -5.35
C ARG A 216 -11.49 26.93 -5.95
N GLY A 217 -10.42 26.43 -5.34
CA GLY A 217 -9.76 25.21 -5.81
C GLY A 217 -8.28 25.16 -5.43
N VAL A 218 -7.56 24.24 -6.06
CA VAL A 218 -6.12 24.03 -5.93
C VAL A 218 -5.42 24.07 -7.27
N LEU A 219 -4.16 24.50 -7.28
CA LEU A 219 -3.31 24.51 -8.47
C LEU A 219 -2.65 23.13 -8.63
N ILE A 220 -2.83 22.49 -9.78
CA ILE A 220 -2.12 21.27 -10.13
C ILE A 220 -0.68 21.60 -10.48
N THR A 221 0.26 21.16 -9.66
CA THR A 221 1.71 21.40 -9.86
C THR A 221 2.39 20.29 -10.61
N ASP A 222 1.80 19.08 -10.58
CA ASP A 222 2.36 17.90 -11.20
C ASP A 222 1.31 16.76 -11.33
N VAL A 223 1.44 15.92 -12.36
CA VAL A 223 0.61 14.72 -12.57
C VAL A 223 1.49 13.50 -12.69
N LEU A 224 1.20 12.49 -11.86
CA LEU A 224 2.02 11.30 -11.72
C LEU A 224 1.71 10.27 -12.81
N TYR A 225 2.75 9.81 -13.49
CA TYR A 225 2.64 8.81 -14.57
C TYR A 225 1.92 7.54 -14.10
N GLY A 226 1.03 7.02 -14.93
CA GLY A 226 0.33 5.74 -14.70
C GLY A 226 -0.84 5.79 -13.71
N ASN A 227 -0.98 6.87 -12.92
CA ASN A 227 -2.03 7.02 -11.92
C ASN A 227 -3.36 7.56 -12.50
N THR A 228 -4.38 7.73 -11.65
CA THR A 228 -5.76 8.06 -12.04
C THR A 228 -5.86 9.26 -12.97
N CYS A 229 -5.22 10.38 -12.63
CA CYS A 229 -5.33 11.62 -13.40
C CYS A 229 -4.30 11.77 -14.54
N HIS A 230 -3.44 10.74 -14.77
CA HIS A 230 -2.47 10.76 -15.87
C HIS A 230 -3.15 10.82 -17.23
N GLY A 231 -2.80 11.85 -18.03
CA GLY A 231 -3.39 12.10 -19.34
C GLY A 231 -4.76 12.80 -19.30
N VAL A 232 -5.25 13.18 -18.10
CA VAL A 232 -6.51 13.91 -17.90
C VAL A 232 -6.23 15.32 -17.37
N LEU A 233 -5.57 15.43 -16.23
CA LEU A 233 -5.11 16.71 -15.69
C LEU A 233 -3.76 17.09 -16.29
N GLU A 234 -3.49 18.40 -16.30
CA GLU A 234 -2.24 18.99 -16.74
C GLU A 234 -1.68 19.91 -15.66
N LYS A 235 -0.37 20.09 -15.70
CA LYS A 235 0.28 21.11 -14.86
C LYS A 235 -0.30 22.49 -15.15
N ASN A 236 -0.57 23.25 -14.11
CA ASN A 236 -1.23 24.59 -14.10
C ASN A 236 -2.75 24.55 -14.27
N ASP A 237 -3.40 23.40 -14.29
CA ASP A 237 -4.85 23.35 -14.11
C ASP A 237 -5.23 23.85 -12.72
N ILE A 238 -6.37 24.53 -12.62
CA ILE A 238 -7.00 24.84 -11.33
C ILE A 238 -8.15 23.86 -11.14
N LEU A 239 -8.00 22.89 -10.23
CA LEU A 239 -9.04 21.92 -9.92
C LEU A 239 -10.05 22.56 -8.96
N THR A 240 -11.28 22.75 -9.43
CA THR A 240 -12.33 23.47 -8.70
C THR A 240 -13.38 22.56 -8.10
N HIS A 241 -13.75 21.44 -8.76
CA HIS A 241 -14.70 20.47 -8.23
C HIS A 241 -14.24 19.03 -8.49
N ILE A 242 -14.63 18.14 -7.59
CA ILE A 242 -14.44 16.69 -7.70
C ILE A 242 -15.79 16.05 -7.43
N ALA A 243 -16.31 15.28 -8.39
CA ALA A 243 -17.64 14.66 -8.34
C ALA A 243 -18.75 15.66 -7.91
N GLY A 244 -18.74 16.87 -8.50
CA GLY A 244 -19.68 17.95 -8.21
C GLY A 244 -19.46 18.68 -6.88
N ARG A 245 -18.50 18.27 -6.04
CA ARG A 245 -18.18 18.91 -4.76
C ARG A 245 -17.05 19.93 -4.94
N GLN A 246 -17.27 21.15 -4.45
CA GLN A 246 -16.30 22.24 -4.54
C GLN A 246 -15.06 21.96 -3.69
N VAL A 247 -13.89 22.08 -4.32
CA VAL A 247 -12.58 22.07 -3.67
C VAL A 247 -12.31 23.45 -3.07
N ALA A 248 -11.98 23.53 -1.79
CA ALA A 248 -11.55 24.78 -1.18
C ALA A 248 -10.11 25.14 -1.54
N ASN A 249 -9.72 26.40 -1.30
CA ASN A 249 -8.37 26.88 -1.61
C ASN A 249 -7.25 26.15 -0.83
N ASN A 250 -7.58 25.52 0.30
CA ASN A 250 -6.69 24.69 1.09
C ASN A 250 -6.75 23.19 0.73
N GLY A 251 -7.34 22.84 -0.41
CA GLY A 251 -7.40 21.47 -0.91
C GLY A 251 -8.44 20.57 -0.26
N THR A 252 -9.33 21.09 0.59
CA THR A 252 -10.31 20.26 1.28
C THR A 252 -11.68 20.26 0.59
N LEU A 253 -12.41 19.14 0.78
CA LEU A 253 -13.82 18.95 0.41
C LEU A 253 -14.70 18.88 1.64
N ALA A 254 -15.96 19.31 1.54
CA ALA A 254 -16.96 19.06 2.55
C ALA A 254 -17.28 17.55 2.60
N TYR A 255 -17.32 16.97 3.81
CA TYR A 255 -17.61 15.56 4.02
C TYR A 255 -18.58 15.38 5.20
N GLY A 256 -19.64 14.59 4.96
CA GLY A 256 -20.64 14.34 5.98
C GLY A 256 -21.46 15.59 6.38
N THR A 257 -22.14 15.52 7.53
CA THR A 257 -23.16 16.49 7.96
C THR A 257 -22.65 17.55 8.93
N PHE A 258 -21.49 17.39 9.56
CA PHE A 258 -21.04 18.24 10.69
C PHE A 258 -19.99 19.29 10.31
N GLY A 259 -19.93 19.72 9.06
CA GLY A 259 -18.91 20.68 8.62
C GLY A 259 -17.50 20.09 8.57
N THR A 260 -17.36 18.79 8.71
CA THR A 260 -16.09 18.09 8.52
C THR A 260 -15.57 18.31 7.11
N ARG A 261 -14.32 18.64 7.00
CA ARG A 261 -13.64 18.81 5.72
C ARG A 261 -12.47 17.83 5.64
N LEU A 262 -12.38 17.11 4.54
CA LEU A 262 -11.32 16.13 4.29
C LEU A 262 -10.46 16.59 3.12
N ASP A 263 -9.22 16.14 3.08
CA ASP A 263 -8.37 16.27 1.90
C ASP A 263 -9.05 15.71 0.65
N HIS A 264 -8.87 16.36 -0.48
CA HIS A 264 -9.51 15.98 -1.75
C HIS A 264 -9.14 14.56 -2.22
N GLY A 265 -7.96 14.07 -1.87
CA GLY A 265 -7.50 12.71 -2.22
C GLY A 265 -8.44 11.61 -1.69
N ILE A 266 -9.12 11.86 -0.56
CA ILE A 266 -10.09 10.89 0.00
C ILE A 266 -11.24 10.58 -0.97
N ALA A 267 -11.64 11.54 -1.81
CA ALA A 267 -12.69 11.29 -2.81
C ALA A 267 -12.30 10.24 -3.85
N PHE A 268 -11.01 10.11 -4.15
CA PHE A 268 -10.48 9.09 -5.06
C PHE A 268 -10.34 7.74 -4.39
N THR A 269 -9.86 7.71 -3.15
CA THR A 269 -9.63 6.44 -2.42
C THR A 269 -10.92 5.68 -2.10
N LEU A 270 -12.09 6.32 -2.16
CA LEU A 270 -13.39 5.65 -1.95
C LEU A 270 -14.01 5.06 -3.24
N LEU A 271 -13.36 5.24 -4.40
CA LEU A 271 -13.76 4.63 -5.67
C LEU A 271 -13.19 3.21 -5.79
N GLN A 272 -13.90 2.33 -6.51
CA GLN A 272 -13.28 1.10 -7.00
C GLN A 272 -12.38 1.40 -8.21
N CYS A 273 -11.30 0.64 -8.37
CA CYS A 273 -10.51 0.71 -9.60
C CYS A 273 -11.41 0.40 -10.80
N GLY A 274 -11.33 1.26 -11.84
CA GLY A 274 -12.21 1.21 -13.02
C GLY A 274 -13.43 2.13 -12.95
N GLU A 275 -13.84 2.62 -11.78
CA GLU A 275 -14.90 3.63 -11.67
C GLU A 275 -14.42 4.99 -12.20
N SER A 276 -15.36 5.77 -12.75
CA SER A 276 -15.09 7.10 -13.29
C SER A 276 -15.40 8.19 -12.29
N ILE A 277 -14.64 9.29 -12.34
CA ILE A 277 -14.84 10.48 -11.53
C ILE A 277 -14.81 11.73 -12.40
N GLU A 278 -15.78 12.63 -12.19
CA GLU A 278 -15.84 13.93 -12.88
C GLU A 278 -15.00 14.98 -12.13
N LEU A 279 -14.25 15.77 -12.89
CA LEU A 279 -13.39 16.83 -12.41
C LEU A 279 -13.72 18.12 -13.16
N ASP A 280 -14.03 19.21 -12.43
CA ASP A 280 -14.15 20.54 -13.05
C ASP A 280 -12.84 21.29 -12.84
N VAL A 281 -12.27 21.79 -13.93
CA VAL A 281 -11.01 22.54 -13.92
C VAL A 281 -11.13 23.87 -14.64
N VAL A 282 -10.24 24.80 -14.30
CA VAL A 282 -9.96 25.96 -15.13
C VAL A 282 -8.58 25.75 -15.76
N ARG A 283 -8.53 25.54 -17.07
CA ARG A 283 -7.33 25.33 -17.87
C ARG A 283 -7.14 26.52 -18.81
N ALA A 284 -6.02 27.23 -18.67
CA ALA A 284 -5.73 28.45 -19.46
C ALA A 284 -6.91 29.45 -19.46
N GLY A 285 -7.54 29.68 -18.32
CA GLY A 285 -8.68 30.61 -18.16
C GLY A 285 -10.02 30.03 -18.60
N THR A 286 -10.08 28.83 -19.18
CA THR A 286 -11.32 28.22 -19.68
C THR A 286 -11.80 27.11 -18.73
N LYS A 287 -13.07 27.13 -18.35
CA LYS A 287 -13.71 26.07 -17.56
C LYS A 287 -13.90 24.82 -18.39
N GLN A 288 -13.50 23.68 -17.89
CA GLN A 288 -13.63 22.38 -18.55
C GLN A 288 -14.13 21.34 -17.56
N LYS A 289 -14.92 20.37 -18.06
CA LYS A 289 -15.29 19.16 -17.37
C LYS A 289 -14.48 18.00 -17.93
N LEU A 290 -13.80 17.29 -17.07
CA LEU A 290 -12.95 16.16 -17.41
C LEU A 290 -13.44 14.92 -16.68
N THR A 291 -13.15 13.74 -17.23
CA THR A 291 -13.47 12.48 -16.58
C THR A 291 -12.19 11.67 -16.46
N ALA A 292 -11.86 11.23 -15.24
CA ALA A 292 -10.77 10.32 -14.96
C ALA A 292 -11.31 8.94 -14.60
N THR A 293 -10.55 7.88 -14.90
CA THR A 293 -10.86 6.52 -14.48
C THR A 293 -9.91 6.13 -13.36
N ALA A 294 -10.48 5.72 -12.24
CA ALA A 294 -9.73 5.31 -11.05
C ALA A 294 -8.78 4.14 -11.36
N LYS A 295 -7.51 4.31 -11.04
CA LYS A 295 -6.45 3.33 -11.27
C LYS A 295 -5.76 2.96 -9.96
N PRO A 296 -5.23 1.73 -9.84
CA PRO A 296 -4.37 1.37 -8.72
C PRO A 296 -3.21 2.37 -8.59
N PHE A 297 -2.84 2.64 -7.36
CA PHE A 297 -1.72 3.53 -7.07
C PHE A 297 -0.39 2.89 -7.48
N VAL A 298 0.38 3.58 -8.32
CA VAL A 298 1.69 3.12 -8.78
C VAL A 298 2.80 4.11 -8.45
N ARG A 299 3.96 3.57 -8.06
CA ARG A 299 5.18 4.32 -7.76
C ARG A 299 6.40 3.62 -8.35
N LEU A 300 7.44 4.40 -8.65
CA LEU A 300 8.74 3.86 -9.07
C LEU A 300 9.33 2.89 -8.03
N VAL A 301 9.18 3.23 -6.76
CA VAL A 301 9.56 2.39 -5.62
C VAL A 301 8.29 2.07 -4.85
N PRO A 302 7.84 0.81 -4.87
CA PRO A 302 6.60 0.41 -4.20
C PRO A 302 6.68 0.62 -2.69
N LEU A 303 5.54 0.99 -2.10
CA LEU A 303 5.33 1.02 -0.65
C LEU A 303 5.56 -0.40 -0.06
N PRO A 304 5.61 -0.57 1.27
CA PRO A 304 5.83 -1.89 1.85
C PRO A 304 4.89 -2.93 1.24
N GLU A 305 5.47 -4.04 0.79
CA GLU A 305 4.77 -5.19 0.22
C GLU A 305 4.86 -6.36 1.20
N TYR A 306 3.75 -7.07 1.38
CA TYR A 306 3.59 -8.19 2.29
C TYR A 306 3.08 -9.41 1.52
N ASP A 307 3.25 -10.60 2.07
CA ASP A 307 2.78 -11.87 1.49
C ASP A 307 3.33 -12.14 0.07
N LYS A 308 4.41 -11.46 -0.30
CA LYS A 308 5.05 -11.58 -1.61
C LYS A 308 6.52 -11.97 -1.48
N LYS A 309 6.95 -12.88 -2.32
CA LYS A 309 8.37 -13.21 -2.44
C LYS A 309 9.10 -12.08 -3.14
N PRO A 310 10.32 -11.70 -2.68
CA PRO A 310 11.13 -10.71 -3.36
C PRO A 310 11.45 -11.12 -4.80
N ARG A 311 11.24 -10.22 -5.75
CA ARG A 311 11.67 -10.41 -7.13
C ARG A 311 13.18 -10.21 -7.22
N TYR A 312 13.86 -11.06 -7.97
CA TYR A 312 15.30 -10.96 -8.17
C TYR A 312 15.76 -11.57 -9.49
N PHE A 313 16.96 -11.20 -9.89
CA PHE A 313 17.74 -11.83 -10.95
C PHE A 313 19.20 -11.93 -10.53
N ILE A 314 19.83 -13.08 -10.78
CA ILE A 314 21.23 -13.33 -10.47
C ILE A 314 21.98 -13.60 -11.78
N TYR A 315 23.02 -12.79 -12.05
CA TYR A 315 23.87 -12.96 -13.21
C TYR A 315 25.35 -12.81 -12.82
N CYS A 316 26.15 -13.79 -13.14
CA CYS A 316 27.57 -13.86 -12.73
C CYS A 316 27.79 -13.60 -11.24
N GLY A 317 26.83 -13.98 -10.41
CA GLY A 317 26.84 -13.77 -8.96
C GLY A 317 26.35 -12.38 -8.50
N LEU A 318 26.10 -11.45 -9.39
CA LEU A 318 25.48 -10.18 -9.05
C LEU A 318 23.98 -10.38 -8.86
N VAL A 319 23.44 -9.89 -7.74
CA VAL A 319 22.02 -10.01 -7.37
C VAL A 319 21.32 -8.69 -7.62
N PHE A 320 20.41 -8.68 -8.57
CA PHE A 320 19.60 -7.52 -8.94
C PHE A 320 18.18 -7.66 -8.41
N GLN A 321 17.64 -6.60 -7.83
CA GLN A 321 16.28 -6.54 -7.32
C GLN A 321 15.64 -5.18 -7.64
N PRO A 322 14.31 -5.10 -7.78
CA PRO A 322 13.64 -3.81 -7.73
C PRO A 322 13.83 -3.18 -6.35
N LEU A 323 14.13 -1.89 -6.31
CA LEU A 323 14.13 -1.14 -5.06
C LEU A 323 12.72 -1.11 -4.49
N SER A 324 12.57 -1.47 -3.23
CA SER A 324 11.31 -1.42 -2.48
C SER A 324 11.53 -0.77 -1.13
N HIS A 325 10.44 -0.34 -0.47
CA HIS A 325 10.51 0.11 0.91
C HIS A 325 10.96 -1.02 1.85
N ASN A 326 10.54 -2.28 1.60
CA ASN A 326 11.01 -3.42 2.39
C ASN A 326 12.55 -3.54 2.40
N TYR A 327 13.19 -3.37 1.22
CA TYR A 327 14.64 -3.37 1.16
C TYR A 327 15.26 -2.14 1.84
N ALA A 328 14.68 -0.96 1.63
CA ALA A 328 15.18 0.27 2.23
C ALA A 328 15.08 0.26 3.77
N ASP A 329 14.03 -0.33 4.32
CA ASP A 329 13.78 -0.43 5.77
C ASP A 329 14.72 -1.43 6.47
N THR A 330 15.52 -2.23 5.74
CA THR A 330 16.55 -3.09 6.34
C THR A 330 17.80 -2.33 6.81
N PHE A 331 17.91 -1.04 6.50
CA PHE A 331 19.05 -0.22 6.87
C PHE A 331 18.72 0.73 8.02
N ASP A 332 19.52 0.73 9.08
CA ASP A 332 19.41 1.67 10.20
C ASP A 332 19.54 3.13 9.75
N CYS A 333 20.40 3.37 8.76
CA CYS A 333 20.56 4.68 8.11
C CYS A 333 20.30 4.52 6.61
N PHE A 334 19.40 5.31 6.07
CA PHE A 334 19.05 5.28 4.67
C PHE A 334 20.27 5.54 3.77
N PRO A 335 20.64 4.58 2.88
CA PRO A 335 21.80 4.74 2.03
C PRO A 335 21.64 5.91 1.04
N ARG A 336 22.63 6.82 1.00
CA ARG A 336 22.59 8.00 0.12
C ARG A 336 22.45 7.64 -1.37
N GLN A 337 22.93 6.46 -1.76
CA GLN A 337 22.86 5.95 -3.14
C GLN A 337 21.42 5.65 -3.57
N LEU A 338 20.52 5.35 -2.62
CA LEU A 338 19.13 5.00 -2.88
C LEU A 338 18.19 6.21 -3.03
N THR A 339 18.71 7.39 -3.39
CA THR A 339 17.89 8.61 -3.63
C THR A 339 16.76 8.40 -4.66
N ALA A 340 16.83 7.31 -5.45
CA ALA A 340 15.75 6.90 -6.35
C ALA A 340 14.40 6.66 -5.64
N MET A 341 14.37 6.51 -4.31
CA MET A 341 13.14 6.50 -3.49
C MET A 341 12.26 7.73 -3.73
N TYR A 342 12.86 8.85 -4.12
CA TYR A 342 12.17 10.12 -4.38
C TYR A 342 11.93 10.39 -5.87
N ASP A 343 12.47 9.54 -6.76
CA ASP A 343 12.27 9.64 -8.21
C ASP A 343 10.83 9.20 -8.56
N ARG A 344 10.38 9.58 -9.74
CA ARG A 344 9.05 9.29 -10.25
C ARG A 344 9.10 8.25 -11.35
N GLN A 345 8.02 7.50 -11.46
CA GLN A 345 7.80 6.62 -12.58
C GLN A 345 7.59 7.43 -13.87
N SER A 346 8.05 6.90 -14.99
CA SER A 346 7.82 7.43 -16.33
C SER A 346 7.68 6.26 -17.32
N ALA A 347 7.32 6.55 -18.58
CA ALA A 347 7.24 5.51 -19.62
C ALA A 347 8.57 4.73 -19.80
N ASP A 348 9.70 5.42 -19.61
CA ASP A 348 11.03 4.85 -19.81
C ASP A 348 11.64 4.28 -18.52
N LYS A 349 10.96 4.47 -17.35
CA LYS A 349 11.46 4.03 -16.06
C LYS A 349 10.30 3.62 -15.16
N LEU A 350 9.98 2.34 -15.17
CA LEU A 350 8.88 1.76 -14.41
C LEU A 350 9.32 1.29 -13.02
N GLU A 351 10.59 0.88 -12.87
CA GLU A 351 11.19 0.43 -11.60
C GLU A 351 12.61 0.98 -11.44
N CYS A 352 13.07 1.04 -10.22
CA CYS A 352 14.47 1.26 -9.92
C CYS A 352 15.12 -0.09 -9.61
N VAL A 353 15.90 -0.62 -10.53
CA VAL A 353 16.65 -1.86 -10.30
C VAL A 353 17.94 -1.55 -9.56
N VAL A 354 18.24 -2.30 -8.50
CA VAL A 354 19.41 -2.12 -7.64
C VAL A 354 20.25 -3.40 -7.61
N LEU A 355 21.57 -3.26 -7.70
CA LEU A 355 22.51 -4.30 -7.31
C LEU A 355 22.56 -4.35 -5.78
N THR A 356 21.97 -5.40 -5.19
CA THR A 356 21.82 -5.51 -3.74
C THR A 356 22.97 -6.23 -3.07
N SER A 357 23.55 -7.22 -3.74
CA SER A 357 24.69 -7.99 -3.23
C SER A 357 25.46 -8.70 -4.36
N THR A 358 26.65 -9.18 -4.04
CA THR A 358 27.48 -9.97 -4.95
C THR A 358 27.83 -11.31 -4.29
N LEU A 359 27.45 -12.40 -4.94
CA LEU A 359 27.84 -13.76 -4.59
C LEU A 359 29.24 -14.02 -5.14
N SER A 360 30.25 -13.98 -4.30
CA SER A 360 31.66 -13.98 -4.72
C SER A 360 32.05 -15.22 -5.54
N ASP A 361 32.64 -14.99 -6.70
CA ASP A 361 33.19 -16.01 -7.58
C ASP A 361 34.33 -15.39 -8.43
N ARG A 362 35.11 -16.23 -9.14
CA ARG A 362 36.19 -15.77 -10.01
C ARG A 362 35.71 -14.83 -11.13
N VAL A 363 34.45 -14.92 -11.54
CA VAL A 363 33.90 -14.14 -12.64
C VAL A 363 33.59 -12.70 -12.25
N ASN A 364 33.44 -12.40 -10.95
CA ASN A 364 33.04 -11.11 -10.44
C ASN A 364 34.02 -10.48 -9.43
N VAL A 365 35.28 -10.92 -9.45
CA VAL A 365 36.35 -10.38 -8.60
C VAL A 365 36.45 -8.86 -8.74
N GLY A 366 36.44 -8.15 -7.60
CA GLY A 366 36.54 -6.69 -7.54
C GLY A 366 35.18 -5.98 -7.52
N TYR A 367 34.05 -6.72 -7.59
CA TYR A 367 32.70 -6.14 -7.49
C TYR A 367 32.04 -6.42 -6.14
N GLU A 368 32.71 -7.09 -5.21
CA GLU A 368 32.16 -7.52 -3.93
C GLU A 368 31.68 -6.38 -3.05
N THR A 369 32.27 -5.20 -3.20
CA THR A 369 31.92 -3.99 -2.43
C THR A 369 30.88 -3.14 -3.10
N ILE A 370 30.48 -3.45 -4.36
CA ILE A 370 29.43 -2.71 -5.06
C ILE A 370 28.10 -3.23 -4.59
N THR A 371 27.47 -2.49 -3.69
CA THR A 371 26.15 -2.81 -3.14
C THR A 371 25.28 -1.55 -3.10
N GLN A 372 23.96 -1.71 -2.97
CA GLN A 372 23.02 -0.59 -2.92
C GLN A 372 23.13 0.35 -4.12
N ALA A 373 23.54 -0.18 -5.27
CA ALA A 373 23.87 0.60 -6.46
C ALA A 373 22.72 0.53 -7.49
N PRO A 374 21.96 1.64 -7.69
CA PRO A 374 20.93 1.70 -8.72
C PRO A 374 21.53 1.52 -10.11
N ILE A 375 20.99 0.57 -10.88
CA ILE A 375 21.41 0.30 -12.26
C ILE A 375 20.82 1.36 -13.18
N ASP A 376 21.65 1.85 -14.09
CA ASP A 376 21.29 2.86 -15.06
C ASP A 376 21.13 2.28 -16.47
N SER A 377 22.13 1.53 -16.95
CA SER A 377 22.11 0.99 -18.31
C SER A 377 22.86 -0.33 -18.47
N VAL A 378 22.52 -1.08 -19.51
CA VAL A 378 23.28 -2.22 -20.04
C VAL A 378 23.63 -1.90 -21.49
N ASP A 379 24.93 -1.95 -21.82
CA ASP A 379 25.47 -1.62 -23.14
C ASP A 379 24.93 -0.29 -23.71
N GLY A 380 24.79 0.72 -22.82
CA GLY A 380 24.26 2.05 -23.14
C GLY A 380 22.74 2.17 -23.20
N THR A 381 21.99 1.05 -23.17
CA THR A 381 20.53 1.07 -23.14
C THR A 381 20.02 1.23 -21.70
N LYS A 382 19.20 2.26 -21.45
CA LYS A 382 18.64 2.53 -20.11
C LYS A 382 17.75 1.37 -19.66
N VAL A 383 17.91 0.98 -18.38
CA VAL A 383 17.07 -0.06 -17.75
C VAL A 383 15.76 0.53 -17.30
N ARG A 384 14.65 0.00 -17.84
CA ARG A 384 13.30 0.42 -17.52
C ARG A 384 12.74 -0.25 -16.25
N ASP A 385 12.97 -1.56 -16.11
CA ASP A 385 12.49 -2.41 -15.02
C ASP A 385 13.36 -3.68 -14.92
N LEU A 386 13.10 -4.55 -13.93
CA LEU A 386 13.88 -5.79 -13.74
C LEU A 386 13.75 -6.75 -14.92
N ARG A 387 12.58 -6.89 -15.54
CA ARG A 387 12.38 -7.75 -16.72
C ARG A 387 13.22 -7.23 -17.90
N HIS A 388 13.19 -5.93 -18.14
CA HIS A 388 14.00 -5.29 -19.17
C HIS A 388 15.52 -5.47 -18.95
N LEU A 389 15.99 -5.40 -17.68
CA LEU A 389 17.37 -5.74 -17.34
C LEU A 389 17.74 -7.16 -17.80
N VAL A 390 16.86 -8.14 -17.49
CA VAL A 390 17.05 -9.54 -17.91
C VAL A 390 17.10 -9.65 -19.43
N GLU A 391 16.15 -9.03 -20.14
CA GLU A 391 16.08 -9.02 -21.61
C GLU A 391 17.36 -8.45 -22.23
N LEU A 392 17.86 -7.32 -21.73
CA LEU A 392 19.10 -6.70 -22.22
C LEU A 392 20.31 -7.60 -22.01
N ILE A 393 20.45 -8.22 -20.84
CA ILE A 393 21.56 -9.14 -20.54
C ILE A 393 21.48 -10.40 -21.42
N GLU A 394 20.28 -10.92 -21.65
CA GLU A 394 20.07 -12.12 -22.49
C GLU A 394 20.23 -11.86 -23.98
N ALA A 395 19.91 -10.66 -24.43
CA ALA A 395 20.05 -10.24 -25.82
C ALA A 395 21.48 -9.78 -26.19
N ALA A 396 22.40 -9.66 -25.21
CA ALA A 396 23.74 -9.17 -25.46
C ALA A 396 24.47 -9.97 -26.53
N THR A 397 24.95 -9.28 -27.56
CA THR A 397 25.61 -9.89 -28.74
C THR A 397 27.12 -9.89 -28.67
N GLU A 398 27.71 -8.98 -27.91
CA GLU A 398 29.15 -8.87 -27.73
C GLU A 398 29.66 -9.88 -26.68
N PRO A 399 30.95 -10.27 -26.72
CA PRO A 399 31.51 -11.18 -25.73
C PRO A 399 31.47 -10.68 -24.29
N LEU A 400 31.53 -9.36 -24.11
CA LEU A 400 31.47 -8.68 -22.82
C LEU A 400 30.29 -7.72 -22.84
N LEU A 401 29.56 -7.65 -21.74
CA LEU A 401 28.51 -6.68 -21.50
C LEU A 401 28.94 -5.63 -20.47
N ARG A 402 28.47 -4.41 -20.63
CA ARG A 402 28.82 -3.28 -19.78
C ARG A 402 27.54 -2.84 -19.03
N ILE A 403 27.55 -2.99 -17.70
CA ILE A 403 26.49 -2.47 -16.83
C ILE A 403 26.99 -1.20 -16.16
N THR A 404 26.18 -0.13 -16.13
CA THR A 404 26.50 1.10 -15.43
C THR A 404 25.51 1.37 -14.31
N THR A 405 25.98 1.98 -13.24
CA THR A 405 25.13 2.47 -12.14
C THR A 405 24.78 3.93 -12.31
N LYS A 406 23.78 4.44 -11.57
CA LYS A 406 23.31 5.83 -11.63
C LYS A 406 24.48 6.81 -11.51
N GLY A 407 24.59 7.74 -12.47
CA GLY A 407 25.68 8.72 -12.53
C GLY A 407 27.05 8.11 -12.87
N GLU A 408 27.09 6.92 -13.46
CA GLU A 408 28.32 6.16 -13.80
C GLU A 408 29.32 6.00 -12.64
N GLN A 409 28.81 5.95 -11.39
CA GLN A 409 29.66 5.76 -10.22
C GLN A 409 30.45 4.44 -10.27
N HIS A 410 29.85 3.41 -10.89
CA HIS A 410 30.49 2.13 -11.14
C HIS A 410 30.23 1.67 -12.58
N VAL A 411 31.26 1.07 -13.17
CA VAL A 411 31.19 0.35 -14.44
C VAL A 411 31.54 -1.11 -14.17
N ILE A 412 30.59 -1.99 -14.49
CA ILE A 412 30.71 -3.43 -14.28
C ILE A 412 30.84 -4.08 -15.67
N ILE A 413 31.89 -4.82 -15.90
CA ILE A 413 32.10 -5.56 -17.14
C ILE A 413 32.04 -7.06 -16.84
N LEU A 414 31.16 -7.77 -17.51
CA LEU A 414 30.95 -9.20 -17.33
C LEU A 414 30.98 -9.93 -18.68
N PRO A 415 31.35 -11.20 -18.71
CA PRO A 415 31.20 -11.99 -19.93
C PRO A 415 29.73 -12.19 -20.24
N SER A 416 29.34 -12.13 -21.51
CA SER A 416 27.96 -12.36 -21.95
C SER A 416 27.62 -13.87 -21.97
N LYS A 417 26.35 -14.23 -22.10
CA LYS A 417 25.89 -15.62 -22.23
C LYS A 417 26.41 -16.33 -23.51
N LYS A 418 26.95 -15.60 -24.47
CA LYS A 418 27.58 -16.19 -25.65
C LYS A 418 28.82 -17.04 -25.32
N ASP A 419 29.55 -16.72 -24.25
CA ASP A 419 30.61 -17.59 -23.76
C ASP A 419 30.00 -18.73 -22.94
N PRO A 420 30.09 -20.00 -23.38
CA PRO A 420 29.58 -21.15 -22.62
C PRO A 420 30.13 -21.25 -21.20
N LYS A 421 31.32 -20.70 -20.95
CA LYS A 421 31.93 -20.63 -19.62
C LYS A 421 31.11 -19.76 -18.65
N THR A 422 30.38 -18.77 -19.17
CA THR A 422 29.54 -17.91 -18.38
C THR A 422 28.29 -18.66 -17.84
N VAL A 423 27.68 -19.50 -18.67
CA VAL A 423 26.57 -20.37 -18.26
C VAL A 423 27.02 -21.30 -17.14
N LEU A 424 28.17 -21.97 -17.33
CA LEU A 424 28.76 -22.86 -16.31
C LEU A 424 29.14 -22.11 -15.02
N ALA A 425 29.60 -20.85 -15.14
CA ALA A 425 29.90 -20.02 -13.97
C ALA A 425 28.62 -19.69 -13.18
N ASN A 426 27.53 -19.32 -13.85
CA ASN A 426 26.25 -19.08 -13.21
C ASN A 426 25.73 -20.33 -12.47
N GLU A 427 25.72 -21.49 -13.12
CA GLU A 427 25.29 -22.76 -12.51
C GLU A 427 26.16 -23.11 -11.30
N ARG A 428 27.47 -22.97 -11.38
CA ARG A 428 28.43 -23.21 -10.28
C ARG A 428 28.13 -22.27 -9.10
N ILE A 429 27.85 -20.98 -9.34
CA ILE A 429 27.55 -20.00 -8.31
C ILE A 429 26.24 -20.38 -7.61
N LEU A 430 25.18 -20.63 -8.37
CA LEU A 430 23.89 -21.03 -7.82
C LEU A 430 24.00 -22.29 -6.96
N SER A 431 24.72 -23.31 -7.45
CA SER A 431 24.96 -24.55 -6.71
C SER A 431 25.74 -24.30 -5.41
N ARG A 432 26.83 -23.50 -5.47
CA ARG A 432 27.66 -23.16 -4.30
C ARG A 432 26.86 -22.47 -3.20
N TYR A 433 25.98 -21.54 -3.58
CA TYR A 433 25.18 -20.78 -2.63
C TYR A 433 23.82 -21.43 -2.35
N LYS A 434 23.57 -22.64 -2.85
CA LYS A 434 22.33 -23.43 -2.67
C LYS A 434 21.08 -22.67 -3.12
N ILE A 435 21.18 -21.93 -4.21
CA ILE A 435 20.09 -21.17 -4.80
C ILE A 435 19.46 -21.99 -5.92
N ALA A 436 18.18 -22.26 -5.83
CA ALA A 436 17.48 -23.16 -6.75
C ALA A 436 17.24 -22.55 -8.15
N ARG A 437 17.16 -21.23 -8.25
CA ARG A 437 16.83 -20.53 -9.51
C ARG A 437 17.62 -19.22 -9.61
N ASP A 438 18.02 -18.86 -10.84
CA ASP A 438 18.69 -17.59 -11.10
C ASP A 438 17.75 -16.37 -11.03
N ARG A 439 16.42 -16.58 -11.03
CA ARG A 439 15.44 -15.50 -11.05
C ARG A 439 14.09 -15.85 -10.42
N TRP A 440 13.44 -14.78 -9.96
CA TRP A 440 12.03 -14.73 -9.62
C TRP A 440 11.49 -13.36 -10.07
N LEU A 441 10.61 -13.33 -11.07
CA LEU A 441 10.19 -12.08 -11.73
C LEU A 441 8.70 -11.75 -11.55
N ASP A 442 7.96 -12.64 -10.85
CA ASP A 442 6.52 -12.53 -10.63
C ASP A 442 6.19 -12.13 -9.19
#